data_69b1b3f80ce3af512abaefa53294be3f
#
_entry.id   69b1b3f80ce3af512abaefa53294be3f
#
_cell.length_a   1.000
_cell.length_b   1.000
_cell.length_c   1.000
_cell.angle_alpha   90.00
_cell.angle_beta   90.00
_cell.angle_gamma   90.00
#
_symmetry.space_group_name_H-M   'P 1'
#
loop_
_entity.id
_entity.type
_entity.pdbx_description
1 polymer ?
#
loop_
_entity_poly.entity_id
_entity_poly.type
_entity_poly.pdbx_seq_one_letter_code
_entity_poly.pdbx_strand_id
1 'polypeptide(L)'
;MSKVTVVGAGNVGATCANVIATREIADELVLLDIKEGVSEGKMLDIFQTATLMDFDTKLTGVTNDYAATADSDVVVVTSGMPRKPGMTREELIGVKSGLPKNQIFGMGGALDSARFKCYLSKALKANSNEIEGMVIGGHGDTTMIPLYSKATYKGIPVTELLSKEEVEKVVADTMVGGATLTKLLGTSAWYAPGAAAAYVVESIIRDQKKVVPSCTYLEGEYGQNDICIGVPAVIGRGGVEKVLTLNLTADEKALFE
;
A
#
# COMPACT_ATOMS: atom_id res chain seq x y z
N MET A 1 -18.71 -14.00 7.82
CA MET A 1 -17.76 -14.38 6.77
C MET A 1 -17.24 -13.10 6.17
N SER A 2 -15.94 -12.92 6.16
CA SER A 2 -15.30 -11.75 5.56
C SER A 2 -15.00 -12.02 4.08
N LYS A 3 -15.26 -11.01 3.24
CA LYS A 3 -15.06 -11.11 1.80
C LYS A 3 -14.19 -9.97 1.28
N VAL A 4 -13.20 -10.31 0.49
CA VAL A 4 -12.33 -9.34 -0.19
C VAL A 4 -12.42 -9.55 -1.70
N THR A 5 -12.52 -8.46 -2.43
CA THR A 5 -12.39 -8.48 -3.90
C THR A 5 -11.14 -7.74 -4.34
N VAL A 6 -10.36 -8.35 -5.21
CA VAL A 6 -9.24 -7.71 -5.92
C VAL A 6 -9.63 -7.52 -7.39
N VAL A 7 -9.69 -6.27 -7.82
CA VAL A 7 -10.00 -5.88 -9.22
C VAL A 7 -8.70 -5.61 -9.97
N GLY A 8 -8.45 -6.43 -10.98
CA GLY A 8 -7.22 -6.46 -11.77
C GLY A 8 -6.36 -7.67 -11.42
N ALA A 9 -6.32 -8.65 -12.31
CA ALA A 9 -5.52 -9.87 -12.15
C ALA A 9 -4.11 -9.74 -12.77
N GLY A 10 -3.57 -8.52 -12.84
CA GLY A 10 -2.17 -8.29 -13.17
C GLY A 10 -1.23 -8.82 -12.07
N ASN A 11 0.07 -8.58 -12.22
CA ASN A 11 1.05 -9.09 -11.26
C ASN A 11 0.83 -8.58 -9.83
N VAL A 12 0.45 -7.32 -9.66
CA VAL A 12 0.18 -6.73 -8.33
C VAL A 12 -1.07 -7.36 -7.72
N GLY A 13 -2.18 -7.45 -8.48
CA GLY A 13 -3.42 -8.03 -7.97
C GLY A 13 -3.29 -9.50 -7.63
N ALA A 14 -2.64 -10.29 -8.48
CA ALA A 14 -2.38 -11.69 -8.20
C ALA A 14 -1.47 -11.89 -6.97
N THR A 15 -0.46 -11.03 -6.78
CA THR A 15 0.38 -11.06 -5.57
C THR A 15 -0.44 -10.69 -4.34
N CYS A 16 -1.29 -9.66 -4.41
CA CYS A 16 -2.19 -9.29 -3.33
C CYS A 16 -3.12 -10.45 -2.96
N ALA A 17 -3.75 -11.06 -3.97
CA ALA A 17 -4.63 -12.23 -3.79
C ALA A 17 -3.89 -13.40 -3.13
N ASN A 18 -2.68 -13.73 -3.60
CA ASN A 18 -1.88 -14.79 -3.01
C ASN A 18 -1.54 -14.52 -1.52
N VAL A 19 -1.15 -13.29 -1.18
CA VAL A 19 -0.85 -12.94 0.22
C VAL A 19 -2.11 -12.99 1.10
N ILE A 20 -3.26 -12.52 0.59
CA ILE A 20 -4.54 -12.60 1.32
C ILE A 20 -4.92 -14.05 1.58
N ALA A 21 -4.83 -14.92 0.57
CA ALA A 21 -5.14 -16.34 0.67
C ALA A 21 -4.22 -17.06 1.66
N THR A 22 -2.91 -17.00 1.44
CA THR A 22 -1.92 -17.74 2.23
C THR A 22 -1.82 -17.28 3.70
N ARG A 23 -2.27 -16.07 4.01
CA ARG A 23 -2.34 -15.56 5.39
C ARG A 23 -3.74 -15.63 5.98
N GLU A 24 -4.69 -16.20 5.25
CA GLU A 24 -6.09 -16.31 5.65
C GLU A 24 -6.63 -15.00 6.22
N ILE A 25 -6.42 -13.91 5.45
CA ILE A 25 -6.84 -12.56 5.86
C ILE A 25 -8.36 -12.43 5.76
N ALA A 26 -8.98 -13.12 4.82
CA ALA A 26 -10.42 -13.16 4.61
C ALA A 26 -10.90 -14.59 4.36
N ASP A 27 -12.19 -14.85 4.68
CA ASP A 27 -12.83 -16.16 4.45
C ASP A 27 -13.08 -16.42 2.96
N GLU A 28 -13.39 -15.36 2.20
CA GLU A 28 -13.67 -15.42 0.76
C GLU A 28 -12.86 -14.35 0.02
N LEU A 29 -12.22 -14.75 -1.08
CA LEU A 29 -11.43 -13.88 -1.95
C LEU A 29 -11.90 -14.02 -3.39
N VAL A 30 -12.27 -12.89 -3.99
CA VAL A 30 -12.63 -12.78 -5.41
C VAL A 30 -11.52 -12.05 -6.14
N LEU A 31 -11.05 -12.60 -7.26
CA LEU A 31 -10.15 -11.93 -8.19
C LEU A 31 -10.91 -11.69 -9.50
N LEU A 32 -11.03 -10.43 -9.91
CA LEU A 32 -11.74 -10.01 -11.11
C LEU A 32 -10.81 -9.37 -12.12
N ASP A 33 -10.93 -9.73 -13.38
CA ASP A 33 -10.30 -9.04 -14.51
C ASP A 33 -11.26 -8.98 -15.70
N ILE A 34 -11.00 -8.07 -16.63
CA ILE A 34 -11.74 -8.00 -17.90
C ILE A 34 -11.19 -8.97 -18.94
N LYS A 35 -9.97 -9.45 -18.76
CA LYS A 35 -9.32 -10.39 -19.68
C LYS A 35 -9.73 -11.81 -19.35
N GLU A 36 -10.37 -12.47 -20.33
CA GLU A 36 -10.92 -13.81 -20.20
C GLU A 36 -9.89 -14.83 -19.70
N GLY A 37 -10.30 -15.61 -18.70
CA GLY A 37 -9.55 -16.74 -18.15
C GLY A 37 -8.37 -16.36 -17.24
N VAL A 38 -7.97 -15.09 -17.17
CA VAL A 38 -6.78 -14.69 -16.40
C VAL A 38 -7.01 -14.79 -14.89
N SER A 39 -8.15 -14.34 -14.42
CA SER A 39 -8.51 -14.40 -12.99
C SER A 39 -8.71 -15.84 -12.55
N GLU A 40 -9.46 -16.61 -13.32
CA GLU A 40 -9.76 -18.00 -13.07
C GLU A 40 -8.47 -18.84 -13.03
N GLY A 41 -7.60 -18.64 -14.02
CA GLY A 41 -6.31 -19.35 -14.08
C GLY A 41 -5.41 -19.02 -12.87
N LYS A 42 -5.29 -17.76 -12.49
CA LYS A 42 -4.48 -17.35 -11.33
C LYS A 42 -5.06 -17.84 -10.01
N MET A 43 -6.39 -17.80 -9.85
CA MET A 43 -7.01 -18.32 -8.63
C MET A 43 -6.88 -19.83 -8.53
N LEU A 44 -6.96 -20.55 -9.65
CA LEU A 44 -6.69 -21.98 -9.68
C LEU A 44 -5.23 -22.31 -9.31
N ASP A 45 -4.27 -21.54 -9.83
CA ASP A 45 -2.85 -21.69 -9.52
C ASP A 45 -2.57 -21.46 -8.02
N ILE A 46 -3.12 -20.37 -7.46
CA ILE A 46 -3.05 -20.10 -6.01
C ILE A 46 -3.71 -21.22 -5.21
N PHE A 47 -4.89 -21.71 -5.62
CA PHE A 47 -5.60 -22.80 -4.92
C PHE A 47 -4.78 -24.10 -4.90
N GLN A 48 -4.02 -24.40 -5.95
CA GLN A 48 -3.15 -25.57 -5.97
C GLN A 48 -2.03 -25.50 -4.91
N THR A 49 -1.72 -24.31 -4.38
CA THR A 49 -0.76 -24.16 -3.28
C THR A 49 -1.38 -24.37 -1.90
N ALA A 50 -2.72 -24.48 -1.78
CA ALA A 50 -3.44 -24.51 -0.51
C ALA A 50 -2.95 -25.62 0.43
N THR A 51 -2.77 -26.85 -0.09
CA THR A 51 -2.27 -27.98 0.70
C THR A 51 -0.77 -27.90 1.05
N LEU A 52 -0.01 -27.05 0.35
CA LEU A 52 1.42 -26.83 0.58
C LEU A 52 1.67 -25.67 1.55
N MET A 53 0.75 -24.72 1.57
CA MET A 53 0.85 -23.49 2.35
C MET A 53 -0.13 -23.45 3.54
N ASP A 54 -0.92 -24.53 3.70
CA ASP A 54 -1.85 -24.76 4.81
C ASP A 54 -2.85 -23.60 5.01
N PHE A 55 -3.68 -23.33 3.97
CA PHE A 55 -4.76 -22.36 4.04
C PHE A 55 -6.07 -22.89 3.42
N ASP A 56 -7.22 -22.36 3.85
CA ASP A 56 -8.58 -22.77 3.42
C ASP A 56 -9.46 -21.57 2.99
N THR A 57 -8.85 -20.48 2.57
CA THR A 57 -9.59 -19.33 2.00
C THR A 57 -10.34 -19.75 0.74
N LYS A 58 -11.64 -19.46 0.66
CA LYS A 58 -12.45 -19.72 -0.54
C LYS A 58 -12.02 -18.78 -1.67
N LEU A 59 -11.52 -19.32 -2.77
CA LEU A 59 -10.99 -18.58 -3.90
C LEU A 59 -11.93 -18.61 -5.10
N THR A 60 -12.22 -17.46 -5.70
CA THR A 60 -13.06 -17.34 -6.90
C THR A 60 -12.42 -16.38 -7.90
N GLY A 61 -12.11 -16.86 -9.10
CA GLY A 61 -11.70 -16.04 -10.24
C GLY A 61 -12.89 -15.75 -11.13
N VAL A 62 -13.07 -14.52 -11.60
CA VAL A 62 -14.18 -14.15 -12.49
C VAL A 62 -13.71 -13.21 -13.60
N THR A 63 -14.26 -13.41 -14.80
CA THR A 63 -14.01 -12.53 -15.94
C THR A 63 -15.22 -11.61 -16.15
N ASN A 64 -14.98 -10.30 -16.06
CA ASN A 64 -15.98 -9.24 -16.36
C ASN A 64 -17.32 -9.37 -15.60
N ASP A 65 -17.35 -10.16 -14.54
CA ASP A 65 -18.53 -10.35 -13.67
C ASP A 65 -18.42 -9.49 -12.42
N TYR A 66 -18.85 -8.25 -12.53
CA TYR A 66 -18.87 -7.31 -11.41
C TYR A 66 -19.91 -7.66 -10.33
N ALA A 67 -20.92 -8.50 -10.64
CA ALA A 67 -21.87 -8.95 -9.63
C ALA A 67 -21.19 -9.81 -8.55
N ALA A 68 -20.14 -10.54 -8.90
CA ALA A 68 -19.34 -11.30 -7.95
C ALA A 68 -18.65 -10.43 -6.89
N THR A 69 -18.52 -9.10 -7.09
CA THR A 69 -17.93 -8.18 -6.11
C THR A 69 -18.91 -7.73 -5.02
N ALA A 70 -20.18 -8.05 -5.15
CA ALA A 70 -21.20 -7.67 -4.18
C ALA A 70 -20.86 -8.18 -2.77
N ASP A 71 -21.26 -7.43 -1.77
CA ASP A 71 -21.09 -7.75 -0.35
C ASP A 71 -19.63 -7.91 0.10
N SER A 72 -18.68 -7.32 -0.63
CA SER A 72 -17.27 -7.29 -0.21
C SER A 72 -17.05 -6.28 0.92
N ASP A 73 -16.40 -6.72 1.98
CA ASP A 73 -15.94 -5.84 3.07
C ASP A 73 -14.84 -4.88 2.59
N VAL A 74 -13.99 -5.35 1.65
CA VAL A 74 -12.91 -4.55 1.04
C VAL A 74 -12.82 -4.84 -0.45
N VAL A 75 -12.68 -3.78 -1.23
CA VAL A 75 -12.36 -3.86 -2.65
C VAL A 75 -10.99 -3.22 -2.91
N VAL A 76 -10.04 -4.01 -3.39
CA VAL A 76 -8.70 -3.56 -3.79
C VAL A 76 -8.68 -3.35 -5.29
N VAL A 77 -8.43 -2.13 -5.74
CA VAL A 77 -8.33 -1.82 -7.17
C VAL A 77 -6.85 -1.74 -7.57
N THR A 78 -6.39 -2.71 -8.34
CA THR A 78 -5.03 -2.75 -8.91
C THR A 78 -5.03 -2.57 -10.42
N SER A 79 -6.20 -2.55 -11.05
CA SER A 79 -6.38 -2.24 -12.48
C SER A 79 -6.42 -0.74 -12.67
N GLY A 80 -5.70 -0.24 -13.67
CA GLY A 80 -5.80 1.14 -14.12
C GLY A 80 -5.90 1.19 -15.64
N MET A 81 -6.77 2.03 -16.18
CA MET A 81 -6.67 2.38 -17.59
C MET A 81 -5.36 3.14 -17.81
N PRO A 82 -4.55 2.77 -18.81
CA PRO A 82 -3.43 3.61 -19.20
C PRO A 82 -3.94 5.02 -19.50
N ARG A 83 -3.29 6.04 -18.92
CA ARG A 83 -3.64 7.43 -19.24
C ARG A 83 -3.57 7.65 -20.73
N LYS A 84 -4.64 8.17 -21.32
CA LYS A 84 -4.60 8.66 -22.68
C LYS A 84 -3.79 9.97 -22.73
N PRO A 85 -3.10 10.29 -23.84
CA PRO A 85 -2.44 11.57 -23.98
C PRO A 85 -3.41 12.73 -23.68
N GLY A 86 -3.02 13.64 -22.77
CA GLY A 86 -3.84 14.79 -22.36
C GLY A 86 -4.78 14.54 -21.18
N MET A 87 -4.89 13.32 -20.65
CA MET A 87 -5.72 13.00 -19.47
C MET A 87 -4.97 13.29 -18.19
N THR A 88 -5.57 14.01 -17.25
CA THR A 88 -5.02 14.25 -15.90
C THR A 88 -5.22 13.05 -14.98
N ARG A 89 -4.53 13.01 -13.83
CA ARG A 89 -4.76 11.98 -12.80
C ARG A 89 -6.14 12.11 -12.17
N GLU A 90 -6.59 13.34 -11.99
CA GLU A 90 -7.88 13.71 -11.41
C GLU A 90 -9.04 13.21 -12.28
N GLU A 91 -8.92 13.34 -13.59
CA GLU A 91 -9.90 12.80 -14.55
C GLU A 91 -9.96 11.27 -14.52
N LEU A 92 -8.84 10.61 -14.25
CA LEU A 92 -8.80 9.14 -14.12
C LEU A 92 -9.45 8.66 -12.81
N ILE A 93 -9.38 9.46 -11.74
CA ILE A 93 -9.93 9.16 -10.41
C ILE A 93 -11.41 9.57 -10.30
N GLY A 94 -11.96 10.29 -11.27
CA GLY A 94 -13.32 10.86 -11.30
C GLY A 94 -14.49 9.87 -11.21
N VAL A 95 -14.27 8.70 -10.62
CA VAL A 95 -15.33 7.74 -10.32
C VAL A 95 -16.01 8.18 -9.04
N LYS A 96 -17.24 8.69 -9.17
CA LYS A 96 -18.15 8.89 -8.04
C LYS A 96 -18.56 7.50 -7.52
N SER A 97 -17.82 6.96 -6.56
CA SER A 97 -18.11 5.65 -5.97
C SER A 97 -19.36 5.66 -5.10
N GLY A 98 -19.80 6.83 -4.63
CA GLY A 98 -20.85 6.96 -3.61
C GLY A 98 -20.44 6.56 -2.20
N LEU A 99 -19.19 6.10 -2.00
CA LEU A 99 -18.67 5.74 -0.69
C LEU A 99 -18.21 6.98 0.11
N PRO A 100 -18.23 6.93 1.44
CA PRO A 100 -17.64 7.96 2.28
C PRO A 100 -16.14 8.14 1.98
N LYS A 101 -15.64 9.39 2.08
CA LYS A 101 -14.25 9.73 1.76
C LYS A 101 -13.23 8.90 2.53
N ASN A 102 -13.50 8.60 3.79
CA ASN A 102 -12.64 7.80 4.67
C ASN A 102 -12.56 6.31 4.27
N GLN A 103 -13.43 5.85 3.37
CA GLN A 103 -13.40 4.48 2.84
C GLN A 103 -12.68 4.38 1.49
N ILE A 104 -12.18 5.51 0.96
CA ILE A 104 -11.46 5.55 -0.31
C ILE A 104 -10.09 6.16 -0.06
N PHE A 105 -9.05 5.34 -0.12
CA PHE A 105 -7.69 5.79 0.11
C PHE A 105 -6.66 4.91 -0.60
N GLY A 106 -5.45 5.45 -0.77
CA GLY A 106 -4.35 4.78 -1.45
C GLY A 106 -3.31 4.24 -0.46
N MET A 107 -2.66 3.14 -0.80
CA MET A 107 -1.67 2.46 0.07
C MET A 107 -0.22 2.79 -0.29
N GLY A 108 0.05 3.79 -1.12
CA GLY A 108 1.41 4.13 -1.58
C GLY A 108 2.39 4.36 -0.44
N GLY A 109 1.97 5.08 0.61
CA GLY A 109 2.78 5.32 1.80
C GLY A 109 3.16 4.05 2.58
N ALA A 110 2.29 3.04 2.61
CA ALA A 110 2.61 1.74 3.21
C ALA A 110 3.77 1.05 2.45
N LEU A 111 3.73 1.06 1.12
CA LEU A 111 4.79 0.53 0.27
C LEU A 111 6.10 1.31 0.44
N ASP A 112 6.05 2.63 0.42
CA ASP A 112 7.24 3.48 0.55
C ASP A 112 7.87 3.34 1.93
N SER A 113 7.06 3.21 2.98
CA SER A 113 7.53 2.92 4.34
C SER A 113 8.21 1.55 4.44
N ALA A 114 7.70 0.54 3.75
CA ALA A 114 8.36 -0.77 3.68
C ALA A 114 9.74 -0.68 2.98
N ARG A 115 9.85 0.11 1.91
CA ARG A 115 11.12 0.41 1.25
C ARG A 115 12.10 1.13 2.19
N PHE A 116 11.63 2.16 2.88
CA PHE A 116 12.43 2.91 3.83
C PHE A 116 12.99 2.02 4.94
N LYS A 117 12.14 1.19 5.55
CA LYS A 117 12.57 0.19 6.56
C LYS A 117 13.60 -0.81 5.97
N CYS A 118 13.44 -1.20 4.71
CA CYS A 118 14.39 -2.08 4.03
C CYS A 118 15.77 -1.42 3.87
N TYR A 119 15.84 -0.15 3.46
CA TYR A 119 17.11 0.56 3.34
C TYR A 119 17.75 0.87 4.70
N LEU A 120 16.95 1.22 5.72
CA LEU A 120 17.43 1.35 7.10
C LEU A 120 18.01 0.01 7.62
N SER A 121 17.32 -1.11 7.35
CA SER A 121 17.79 -2.46 7.71
C SER A 121 19.16 -2.76 7.11
N LYS A 122 19.39 -2.40 5.85
CA LYS A 122 20.69 -2.57 5.19
C LYS A 122 21.77 -1.70 5.82
N ALA A 123 21.48 -0.43 6.10
CA ALA A 123 22.44 0.50 6.70
C ALA A 123 22.81 0.07 8.14
N LEU A 124 21.82 -0.32 8.92
CA LEU A 124 22.00 -0.77 10.30
C LEU A 124 22.51 -2.22 10.44
N LYS A 125 22.51 -3.00 9.33
CA LYS A 125 22.76 -4.45 9.33
C LYS A 125 21.86 -5.19 10.35
N ALA A 126 20.59 -4.79 10.39
CA ALA A 126 19.61 -5.21 11.39
C ALA A 126 18.40 -5.87 10.75
N ASN A 127 17.58 -6.58 11.55
CA ASN A 127 16.33 -7.16 11.07
C ASN A 127 15.30 -6.05 10.77
N SER A 128 14.73 -6.04 9.58
CA SER A 128 13.75 -5.05 9.15
C SER A 128 12.47 -5.03 10.00
N ASN A 129 12.12 -6.14 10.63
CA ASN A 129 10.94 -6.23 11.50
C ASN A 129 11.12 -5.50 12.85
N GLU A 130 12.34 -5.10 13.19
CA GLU A 130 12.67 -4.37 14.42
C GLU A 130 12.85 -2.87 14.16
N ILE A 131 12.61 -2.43 12.93
CA ILE A 131 12.74 -1.03 12.50
C ILE A 131 11.36 -0.41 12.35
N GLU A 132 11.16 0.69 13.05
CA GLU A 132 10.02 1.56 12.84
C GLU A 132 10.41 2.75 11.97
N GLY A 133 9.54 3.10 11.03
CA GLY A 133 9.76 4.20 10.11
C GLY A 133 8.60 4.34 9.14
N MET A 134 8.36 5.54 8.69
CA MET A 134 7.27 5.83 7.76
C MET A 134 7.68 6.88 6.72
N VAL A 135 6.99 6.83 5.61
CA VAL A 135 7.10 7.80 4.52
C VAL A 135 5.74 8.45 4.33
N ILE A 136 5.71 9.78 4.27
CA ILE A 136 4.51 10.57 4.01
C ILE A 136 4.68 11.36 2.71
N GLY A 137 3.71 12.22 2.38
CA GLY A 137 3.75 13.03 1.15
C GLY A 137 3.21 12.31 -0.07
N GLY A 138 3.69 12.67 -1.25
CA GLY A 138 3.31 12.02 -2.50
C GLY A 138 3.97 10.67 -2.69
N HIS A 139 3.54 9.93 -3.72
CA HIS A 139 4.12 8.62 -4.09
C HIS A 139 5.04 8.71 -5.32
N GLY A 140 5.69 9.85 -5.51
CA GLY A 140 6.66 10.07 -6.59
C GLY A 140 8.08 10.26 -6.05
N ASP A 141 9.08 9.99 -6.88
CA ASP A 141 10.50 10.03 -6.50
C ASP A 141 10.96 11.38 -5.90
N THR A 142 10.23 12.47 -6.19
CA THR A 142 10.52 13.82 -5.69
C THR A 142 9.54 14.33 -4.63
N THR A 143 8.50 13.55 -4.32
CA THR A 143 7.40 14.00 -3.44
C THR A 143 7.25 13.14 -2.18
N MET A 144 8.01 12.06 -2.07
CA MET A 144 8.09 11.25 -0.86
C MET A 144 8.88 11.97 0.22
N ILE A 145 8.45 11.84 1.46
CA ILE A 145 9.10 12.41 2.64
C ILE A 145 9.36 11.29 3.64
N PRO A 146 10.51 10.60 3.55
CA PRO A 146 10.91 9.61 4.56
C PRO A 146 11.19 10.33 5.90
N LEU A 147 10.39 10.03 6.92
CA LEU A 147 10.47 10.65 8.23
C LEU A 147 11.62 10.03 9.06
N TYR A 148 12.85 10.31 8.69
CA TYR A 148 14.03 9.81 9.40
C TYR A 148 14.10 10.31 10.84
N SER A 149 13.54 11.51 11.13
CA SER A 149 13.46 12.08 12.47
C SER A 149 12.59 11.27 13.44
N LYS A 150 11.73 10.40 12.89
CA LYS A 150 10.80 9.52 13.63
C LYS A 150 11.17 8.05 13.52
N ALA A 151 12.19 7.72 12.72
CA ALA A 151 12.58 6.33 12.53
C ALA A 151 13.41 5.82 13.71
N THR A 152 13.14 4.57 14.13
CA THR A 152 13.83 3.93 15.26
C THR A 152 14.20 2.48 14.94
N TYR A 153 15.25 2.01 15.57
CA TYR A 153 15.60 0.60 15.67
C TYR A 153 15.50 0.18 17.13
N LYS A 154 14.58 -0.72 17.44
CA LYS A 154 14.27 -1.14 18.84
C LYS A 154 14.04 0.06 19.79
N GLY A 155 13.39 1.11 19.30
CA GLY A 155 13.09 2.31 20.06
C GLY A 155 14.23 3.33 20.14
N ILE A 156 15.42 3.03 19.62
CA ILE A 156 16.54 3.97 19.54
C ILE A 156 16.44 4.75 18.23
N PRO A 157 16.49 6.11 18.27
CA PRO A 157 16.46 6.91 17.05
C PRO A 157 17.57 6.52 16.07
N VAL A 158 17.24 6.39 14.78
CA VAL A 158 18.24 6.01 13.77
C VAL A 158 19.34 7.07 13.63
N THR A 159 19.04 8.32 13.96
CA THR A 159 19.99 9.43 13.98
C THR A 159 21.07 9.33 15.08
N GLU A 160 20.87 8.45 16.07
CA GLU A 160 21.89 8.12 17.07
C GLU A 160 22.76 6.92 16.67
N LEU A 161 22.32 6.15 15.66
CA LEU A 161 22.94 4.90 15.24
C LEU A 161 23.67 5.02 13.89
N LEU A 162 23.28 5.96 13.05
CA LEU A 162 23.82 6.20 11.72
C LEU A 162 24.37 7.62 11.62
N SER A 163 25.43 7.80 10.83
CA SER A 163 25.91 9.13 10.51
C SER A 163 24.92 9.90 9.66
N LYS A 164 25.07 11.23 9.58
CA LYS A 164 24.20 12.08 8.77
C LYS A 164 24.23 11.65 7.30
N GLU A 165 25.39 11.33 6.78
CA GLU A 165 25.59 10.89 5.39
C GLU A 165 24.90 9.55 5.12
N GLU A 166 24.91 8.62 6.08
CA GLU A 166 24.21 7.34 5.96
C GLU A 166 22.68 7.54 5.96
N VAL A 167 22.17 8.42 6.81
CA VAL A 167 20.74 8.76 6.84
C VAL A 167 20.31 9.42 5.53
N GLU A 168 21.07 10.41 5.03
CA GLU A 168 20.80 11.08 3.74
C GLU A 168 20.80 10.07 2.58
N LYS A 169 21.74 9.13 2.59
CA LYS A 169 21.77 8.05 1.59
C LYS A 169 20.54 7.15 1.66
N VAL A 170 20.11 6.75 2.84
CA VAL A 170 18.91 5.93 3.03
C VAL A 170 17.67 6.66 2.52
N VAL A 171 17.54 7.95 2.80
CA VAL A 171 16.44 8.79 2.29
C VAL A 171 16.45 8.82 0.77
N ALA A 172 17.59 9.13 0.15
CA ALA A 172 17.74 9.18 -1.30
C ALA A 172 17.43 7.83 -1.97
N ASP A 173 17.98 6.72 -1.45
CA ASP A 173 17.74 5.38 -1.96
C ASP A 173 16.24 4.99 -1.84
N THR A 174 15.57 5.43 -0.78
CA THR A 174 14.12 5.22 -0.58
C THR A 174 13.31 5.91 -1.67
N MET A 175 13.61 7.19 -1.92
CA MET A 175 12.88 8.00 -2.90
C MET A 175 12.97 7.42 -4.31
N VAL A 176 14.14 6.96 -4.73
CA VAL A 176 14.33 6.37 -6.07
C VAL A 176 14.12 4.85 -6.12
N GLY A 177 13.71 4.23 -5.03
CA GLY A 177 13.59 2.77 -4.93
C GLY A 177 12.65 2.14 -5.96
N GLY A 178 11.57 2.84 -6.33
CA GLY A 178 10.65 2.41 -7.38
C GLY A 178 11.29 2.43 -8.77
N ALA A 179 11.98 3.51 -9.12
CA ALA A 179 12.69 3.66 -10.38
C ALA A 179 13.84 2.64 -10.51
N THR A 180 14.56 2.40 -9.42
CA THR A 180 15.63 1.39 -9.36
C THR A 180 15.09 -0.02 -9.69
N LEU A 181 13.97 -0.42 -9.09
CA LEU A 181 13.33 -1.71 -9.39
C LEU A 181 12.85 -1.79 -10.84
N THR A 182 12.24 -0.73 -11.35
CA THR A 182 11.79 -0.68 -12.74
C THR A 182 12.96 -0.83 -13.72
N LYS A 183 14.10 -0.23 -13.43
CA LYS A 183 15.32 -0.38 -14.23
C LYS A 183 15.87 -1.81 -14.21
N LEU A 184 15.83 -2.46 -13.05
CA LEU A 184 16.34 -3.84 -12.89
C LEU A 184 15.40 -4.89 -13.50
N LEU A 185 14.09 -4.70 -13.37
CA LEU A 185 13.09 -5.68 -13.80
C LEU A 185 12.59 -5.45 -15.24
N GLY A 186 12.86 -4.29 -15.84
CA GLY A 186 12.26 -3.88 -17.11
C GLY A 186 10.76 -3.56 -17.02
N THR A 187 10.18 -3.59 -15.82
CA THR A 187 8.77 -3.32 -15.53
C THR A 187 8.62 -2.88 -14.08
N SER A 188 7.42 -2.39 -13.71
CA SER A 188 7.12 -2.01 -12.32
C SER A 188 7.18 -3.20 -11.38
N ALA A 189 7.57 -2.97 -10.13
CA ALA A 189 7.53 -3.97 -9.06
C ALA A 189 6.10 -4.46 -8.81
N TRP A 190 5.93 -5.68 -8.31
CA TRP A 190 4.61 -6.24 -8.00
C TRP A 190 4.55 -6.98 -6.66
N TYR A 191 5.62 -7.60 -6.18
CA TYR A 191 5.61 -8.31 -4.88
C TYR A 191 5.34 -7.37 -3.71
N ALA A 192 6.14 -6.31 -3.57
CA ALA A 192 5.98 -5.37 -2.47
C ALA A 192 4.67 -4.55 -2.55
N PRO A 193 4.22 -4.05 -3.73
CA PRO A 193 2.90 -3.42 -3.83
C PRO A 193 1.73 -4.36 -3.47
N GLY A 194 1.76 -5.61 -3.93
CA GLY A 194 0.74 -6.60 -3.59
C GLY A 194 0.70 -6.92 -2.10
N ALA A 195 1.87 -7.09 -1.48
CA ALA A 195 1.98 -7.31 -0.04
C ALA A 195 1.54 -6.08 0.77
N ALA A 196 1.88 -4.86 0.33
CA ALA A 196 1.44 -3.63 0.99
C ALA A 196 -0.08 -3.46 0.93
N ALA A 197 -0.71 -3.79 -0.20
CA ALA A 197 -2.16 -3.80 -0.31
C ALA A 197 -2.80 -4.81 0.65
N ALA A 198 -2.30 -6.05 0.67
CA ALA A 198 -2.78 -7.08 1.60
C ALA A 198 -2.59 -6.69 3.08
N TYR A 199 -1.49 -6.00 3.42
CA TYR A 199 -1.23 -5.49 4.78
C TYR A 199 -2.30 -4.49 5.23
N VAL A 200 -2.74 -3.60 4.33
CA VAL A 200 -3.82 -2.65 4.60
C VAL A 200 -5.16 -3.36 4.72
N VAL A 201 -5.44 -4.31 3.81
CA VAL A 201 -6.65 -5.16 3.87
C VAL A 201 -6.73 -5.90 5.21
N GLU A 202 -5.63 -6.47 5.68
CA GLU A 202 -5.59 -7.15 6.99
C GLU A 202 -5.96 -6.22 8.15
N SER A 203 -5.48 -4.96 8.11
CA SER A 203 -5.84 -3.98 9.15
C SER A 203 -7.34 -3.70 9.20
N ILE A 204 -7.99 -3.66 8.04
CA ILE A 204 -9.44 -3.44 7.93
C ILE A 204 -10.22 -4.68 8.39
N ILE A 205 -9.94 -5.84 7.81
CA ILE A 205 -10.70 -7.08 8.06
C ILE A 205 -10.60 -7.50 9.53
N ARG A 206 -9.39 -7.42 10.11
CA ARG A 206 -9.13 -7.79 11.51
C ARG A 206 -9.30 -6.63 12.50
N ASP A 207 -9.74 -5.47 12.03
CA ASP A 207 -9.93 -4.25 12.84
C ASP A 207 -8.71 -3.88 13.71
N GLN A 208 -7.51 -3.98 13.13
CA GLN A 208 -6.25 -3.89 13.90
C GLN A 208 -5.88 -2.48 14.34
N LYS A 209 -6.53 -1.45 13.80
CA LYS A 209 -6.23 -0.03 14.10
C LYS A 209 -4.76 0.34 13.88
N LYS A 210 -4.13 -0.27 12.86
CA LYS A 210 -2.73 0.05 12.52
C LYS A 210 -2.58 1.49 12.08
N VAL A 211 -1.49 2.11 12.47
CA VAL A 211 -1.07 3.39 11.90
C VAL A 211 -0.33 3.11 10.60
N VAL A 212 -0.96 3.47 9.48
CA VAL A 212 -0.42 3.21 8.14
C VAL A 212 -0.38 4.52 7.36
N PRO A 213 0.78 4.94 6.83
CA PRO A 213 0.81 6.05 5.90
C PRO A 213 -0.02 5.73 4.66
N SER A 214 -1.09 6.48 4.47
CA SER A 214 -2.08 6.26 3.42
C SER A 214 -2.43 7.57 2.73
N CYS A 215 -2.60 7.51 1.41
CA CYS A 215 -3.07 8.64 0.64
C CYS A 215 -4.57 8.81 0.91
N THR A 216 -4.91 9.77 1.75
CA THR A 216 -6.28 10.07 2.17
C THR A 216 -6.62 11.53 1.94
N TYR A 217 -7.92 11.81 1.85
CA TYR A 217 -8.42 13.17 1.67
C TYR A 217 -8.29 13.97 2.97
N LEU A 218 -7.70 15.16 2.88
CA LEU A 218 -7.48 16.06 4.01
C LEU A 218 -8.49 17.20 4.04
N GLU A 219 -8.95 17.52 5.24
CA GLU A 219 -9.93 18.57 5.54
C GLU A 219 -9.42 19.52 6.67
N GLY A 220 -8.14 19.86 6.63
CA GLY A 220 -7.48 20.75 7.60
C GLY A 220 -6.22 20.19 8.22
N GLU A 221 -6.02 18.89 8.16
CA GLU A 221 -4.82 18.24 8.72
C GLU A 221 -3.57 18.74 7.98
N TYR A 222 -2.49 18.95 8.72
CA TYR A 222 -1.25 19.55 8.22
C TYR A 222 -1.43 20.93 7.56
N GLY A 223 -2.56 21.62 7.81
CA GLY A 223 -2.91 22.86 7.14
C GLY A 223 -3.36 22.70 5.68
N GLN A 224 -3.55 21.47 5.21
CA GLN A 224 -3.95 21.14 3.84
C GLN A 224 -5.46 20.88 3.75
N ASN A 225 -6.07 21.33 2.67
CA ASN A 225 -7.50 21.11 2.39
C ASN A 225 -7.69 20.70 0.94
N ASP A 226 -8.72 19.91 0.71
CA ASP A 226 -9.17 19.50 -0.63
C ASP A 226 -8.08 18.80 -1.45
N ILE A 227 -7.24 17.98 -0.79
CA ILE A 227 -6.15 17.22 -1.42
C ILE A 227 -6.11 15.80 -0.86
N CYS A 228 -5.73 14.85 -1.71
CA CYS A 228 -5.36 13.50 -1.30
C CYS A 228 -3.84 13.38 -1.26
N ILE A 229 -3.28 13.13 -0.08
CA ILE A 229 -1.83 13.00 0.12
C ILE A 229 -1.54 11.95 1.19
N GLY A 230 -0.36 11.35 1.15
CA GLY A 230 0.08 10.34 2.11
C GLY A 230 0.35 10.93 3.49
N VAL A 231 -0.44 10.51 4.48
CA VAL A 231 -0.30 10.90 5.89
C VAL A 231 -0.49 9.70 6.80
N PRO A 232 0.05 9.70 8.03
CA PRO A 232 -0.21 8.63 8.98
C PRO A 232 -1.70 8.58 9.32
N ALA A 233 -2.33 7.45 9.07
CA ALA A 233 -3.74 7.23 9.32
C ALA A 233 -3.96 5.96 10.15
N VAL A 234 -4.90 6.00 11.09
CA VAL A 234 -5.38 4.83 11.80
C VAL A 234 -6.35 4.10 10.89
N ILE A 235 -5.99 2.89 10.48
CA ILE A 235 -6.78 2.06 9.58
C ILE A 235 -7.43 0.93 10.37
N GLY A 236 -8.75 0.92 10.38
CA GLY A 236 -9.57 -0.10 11.00
C GLY A 236 -10.75 -0.49 10.12
N ARG A 237 -11.73 -1.17 10.67
CA ARG A 237 -12.91 -1.68 9.95
C ARG A 237 -13.70 -0.57 9.22
N GLY A 238 -13.70 0.64 9.72
CA GLY A 238 -14.36 1.79 9.09
C GLY A 238 -13.56 2.44 7.95
N GLY A 239 -12.39 1.91 7.59
CA GLY A 239 -11.44 2.55 6.69
C GLY A 239 -10.44 3.45 7.43
N VAL A 240 -10.22 4.66 6.96
CA VAL A 240 -9.45 5.70 7.67
C VAL A 240 -10.32 6.21 8.84
N GLU A 241 -9.95 5.87 10.06
CA GLU A 241 -10.71 6.27 11.24
C GLU A 241 -10.19 7.57 11.86
N LYS A 242 -8.89 7.84 11.67
CA LYS A 242 -8.26 9.07 12.15
C LYS A 242 -6.97 9.36 11.38
N VAL A 243 -6.78 10.60 10.97
CA VAL A 243 -5.47 11.10 10.52
C VAL A 243 -4.68 11.57 11.75
N LEU A 244 -3.40 11.19 11.81
CA LEU A 244 -2.50 11.62 12.88
C LEU A 244 -1.60 12.74 12.38
N THR A 245 -1.67 13.90 13.01
CA THR A 245 -0.78 15.01 12.70
C THR A 245 0.49 14.91 13.54
N LEU A 246 1.62 14.70 12.87
CA LEU A 246 2.95 14.58 13.50
C LEU A 246 3.64 15.95 13.56
N ASN A 247 4.46 16.14 14.59
CA ASN A 247 5.40 17.26 14.63
C ASN A 247 6.56 16.97 13.69
N LEU A 248 6.56 17.60 12.52
CA LEU A 248 7.62 17.51 11.51
C LEU A 248 8.77 18.45 11.87
N THR A 249 9.99 18.09 11.46
CA THR A 249 11.13 19.04 11.48
C THR A 249 10.89 20.16 10.48
N ALA A 250 11.66 21.23 10.55
CA ALA A 250 11.53 22.36 9.61
C ALA A 250 11.72 21.91 8.17
N ASP A 251 12.70 21.02 7.91
CA ASP A 251 13.00 20.50 6.57
C ASP A 251 11.88 19.56 6.07
N GLU A 252 11.38 18.68 6.93
CA GLU A 252 10.26 17.79 6.60
C GLU A 252 8.98 18.57 6.30
N LYS A 253 8.74 19.65 7.06
CA LYS A 253 7.59 20.53 6.85
C LYS A 253 7.69 21.28 5.52
N ALA A 254 8.86 21.84 5.20
CA ALA A 254 9.09 22.53 3.93
C ALA A 254 8.92 21.62 2.70
N LEU A 255 9.16 20.31 2.85
CA LEU A 255 8.92 19.31 1.78
C LEU A 255 7.42 18.95 1.67
N PHE A 256 6.66 19.12 2.74
CA PHE A 256 5.23 18.81 2.76
C PHE A 256 4.35 19.95 2.21
N GLU A 257 4.79 21.21 2.38
CA GLU A 257 4.15 22.44 1.87
C GLU A 257 4.38 22.59 0.34
#